data_80135ffed0dcb2c35ad155290800f635
#
_entry.id   80135ffed0dcb2c35ad155290800f635
#
_cell.length_a   1.000
_cell.length_b   1.000
_cell.length_c   1.000
_cell.angle_alpha   90.00
_cell.angle_beta   90.00
_cell.angle_gamma   90.00
#
_symmetry.space_group_name_H-M   'P 1'
#
loop_
_entity.id
_entity.type
_entity.pdbx_description
1 polymer ?
#
loop_
_entity_poly.entity_id
_entity_poly.type
_entity_poly.pdbx_seq_one_letter_code
_entity_poly.pdbx_strand_id
1 'polypeptide(L)'
;MKVVDVAIAVIWRVGRLFLQRRDPAGAVLPGRWELPGGKVEAAEAPEAALRRELQEEVGLAAGTLRGLPILEHVYPDQKVRLHPFEVQVSGEPRTALAWGWFTPEEALRLPIPEANRALLEALRPPAGDPADTL
;
A
#
# COMPACT_ATOMS: atom_id res chain seq x y z
N MET A 1 -11.05 -16.96 14.55
CA MET A 1 -9.92 -16.58 13.68
C MET A 1 -9.55 -15.13 13.99
N LYS A 2 -8.27 -14.86 14.14
CA LYS A 2 -7.77 -13.51 14.39
C LYS A 2 -7.99 -12.63 13.17
N VAL A 3 -8.47 -11.40 13.38
CA VAL A 3 -8.61 -10.40 12.33
C VAL A 3 -7.52 -9.33 12.53
N VAL A 4 -6.77 -9.05 11.47
CA VAL A 4 -5.73 -8.04 11.48
C VAL A 4 -6.15 -6.92 10.53
N ASP A 5 -6.28 -5.71 11.06
CA ASP A 5 -6.59 -4.53 10.24
C ASP A 5 -5.29 -3.86 9.81
N VAL A 6 -5.18 -3.60 8.51
CA VAL A 6 -3.99 -3.01 7.89
C VAL A 6 -4.42 -1.83 7.02
N ALA A 7 -3.82 -0.67 7.26
CA ALA A 7 -4.03 0.50 6.42
C ALA A 7 -2.95 0.54 5.36
N ILE A 8 -3.32 0.74 4.10
CA ILE A 8 -2.37 0.78 2.99
C ILE A 8 -2.59 1.99 2.12
N ALA A 9 -1.51 2.49 1.53
CA ALA A 9 -1.52 3.69 0.72
C ALA A 9 -1.40 3.35 -0.76
N VAL A 10 -2.32 3.90 -1.55
CA VAL A 10 -2.25 3.90 -3.00
C VAL A 10 -1.73 5.27 -3.41
N ILE A 11 -0.47 5.31 -3.80
CA ILE A 11 0.21 6.55 -4.17
C ILE A 11 0.51 6.51 -5.66
N TRP A 12 -0.15 7.37 -6.42
CA TRP A 12 0.03 7.45 -7.87
C TRP A 12 1.01 8.54 -8.26
N ARG A 13 1.85 8.23 -9.23
CA ARG A 13 2.69 9.23 -9.90
C ARG A 13 2.85 8.82 -11.36
N VAL A 14 2.29 9.60 -12.27
CA VAL A 14 2.36 9.36 -13.73
C VAL A 14 1.93 7.93 -14.09
N GLY A 15 0.76 7.51 -13.58
CA GLY A 15 0.18 6.19 -13.87
C GLY A 15 0.88 5.02 -13.18
N ARG A 16 1.81 5.29 -12.28
CA ARG A 16 2.56 4.27 -11.57
C ARG A 16 2.31 4.36 -10.07
N LEU A 17 2.39 3.21 -9.42
CA LEU A 17 2.20 3.07 -7.99
C LEU A 17 3.53 2.95 -7.28
N PHE A 18 3.63 3.56 -6.10
CA PHE A 18 4.75 3.34 -5.21
C PHE A 18 4.62 1.97 -4.55
N LEU A 19 5.65 1.15 -4.69
CA LEU A 19 5.77 -0.13 -3.99
C LEU A 19 7.12 -0.21 -3.33
N GLN A 20 7.18 -0.93 -2.22
CA GLN A 20 8.44 -1.25 -1.57
C GLN A 20 8.52 -2.75 -1.32
N ARG A 21 9.73 -3.26 -1.22
CA ARG A 21 10.00 -4.68 -1.07
C ARG A 21 10.32 -4.99 0.38
N ARG A 22 9.62 -5.94 0.97
CA ARG A 22 9.95 -6.44 2.31
C ARG A 22 11.36 -7.01 2.30
N ASP A 23 12.07 -6.83 3.44
CA ASP A 23 13.42 -7.36 3.62
C ASP A 23 13.44 -8.86 3.25
N PRO A 24 14.27 -9.27 2.28
CA PRO A 24 14.38 -10.70 1.92
C PRO A 24 14.83 -11.59 3.08
N ALA A 25 15.49 -11.01 4.10
CA ALA A 25 15.90 -11.74 5.30
C ALA A 25 14.85 -11.66 6.41
N GLY A 26 13.72 -10.99 6.19
CA GLY A 26 12.68 -10.83 7.21
C GLY A 26 11.88 -12.09 7.46
N ALA A 27 11.15 -12.12 8.59
CA ALA A 27 10.39 -13.28 9.02
C ALA A 27 9.01 -13.38 8.37
N VAL A 28 8.43 -12.25 7.94
CA VAL A 28 7.04 -12.20 7.43
C VAL A 28 7.07 -11.83 5.96
N LEU A 29 6.55 -12.71 5.11
CA LEU A 29 6.46 -12.53 3.65
C LEU A 29 7.75 -11.93 3.06
N PRO A 30 8.91 -12.57 3.29
CA PRO A 30 10.20 -11.99 2.89
C PRO A 30 10.27 -11.76 1.38
N GLY A 31 10.83 -10.62 0.99
CA GLY A 31 11.06 -10.29 -0.41
C GLY A 31 9.82 -9.96 -1.22
N ARG A 32 8.63 -9.91 -0.62
CA ARG A 32 7.40 -9.54 -1.33
C ARG A 32 7.34 -8.02 -1.52
N TRP A 33 6.88 -7.62 -2.70
CA TRP A 33 6.61 -6.21 -2.99
C TRP A 33 5.20 -5.87 -2.56
N GLU A 34 5.02 -4.69 -1.97
CA GLU A 34 3.73 -4.31 -1.43
C GLU A 34 3.53 -2.79 -1.45
N LEU A 35 2.26 -2.39 -1.39
CA LEU A 35 1.90 -1.00 -1.13
C LEU A 35 2.31 -0.65 0.30
N PRO A 36 2.80 0.57 0.54
CA PRO A 36 3.25 0.96 1.88
C PRO A 36 2.08 1.09 2.85
N GLY A 37 2.34 0.88 4.12
CA GLY A 37 1.35 0.96 5.17
C GLY A 37 1.72 0.08 6.34
N GLY A 38 0.74 -0.24 7.17
CA GLY A 38 0.99 -1.08 8.34
C GLY A 38 -0.25 -1.35 9.16
N LYS A 39 -0.06 -2.06 10.25
CA LYS A 39 -1.15 -2.47 11.13
C LYS A 39 -1.79 -1.26 11.80
N VAL A 40 -3.12 -1.30 11.87
CA VAL A 40 -3.89 -0.35 12.66
C VAL A 40 -3.83 -0.79 14.12
N GLU A 41 -3.35 0.09 14.97
CA GLU A 41 -3.22 -0.21 16.40
C GLU A 41 -4.55 -0.04 17.12
N ALA A 42 -4.66 -0.59 18.34
CA ALA A 42 -5.85 -0.47 19.15
C ALA A 42 -6.20 1.00 19.38
N ALA A 43 -7.47 1.33 19.24
CA ALA A 43 -8.00 2.70 19.40
C ALA A 43 -7.47 3.70 18.36
N GLU A 44 -6.85 3.23 17.30
CA GLU A 44 -6.36 4.07 16.21
C GLU A 44 -7.29 3.95 15.01
N ALA A 45 -7.64 5.08 14.37
CA ALA A 45 -8.38 5.05 13.12
C ALA A 45 -7.45 4.62 11.98
N PRO A 46 -7.97 3.92 10.94
CA PRO A 46 -7.13 3.54 9.79
C PRO A 46 -6.41 4.71 9.13
N GLU A 47 -7.05 5.87 9.02
CA GLU A 47 -6.44 7.08 8.46
C GLU A 47 -5.24 7.54 9.26
N ALA A 48 -5.37 7.53 10.59
CA ALA A 48 -4.29 7.92 11.49
C ALA A 48 -3.13 6.93 11.41
N ALA A 49 -3.44 5.64 11.35
CA ALA A 49 -2.43 4.60 11.17
C ALA A 49 -1.65 4.81 9.89
N LEU A 50 -2.34 5.12 8.80
CA LEU A 50 -1.69 5.32 7.51
C LEU A 50 -0.76 6.51 7.52
N ARG A 51 -1.20 7.65 8.09
CA ARG A 51 -0.35 8.85 8.19
C ARG A 51 0.90 8.56 8.99
N ARG A 52 0.76 7.84 10.11
CA ARG A 52 1.88 7.46 10.95
C ARG A 52 2.86 6.55 10.22
N GLU A 53 2.34 5.50 9.58
CA GLU A 53 3.18 4.53 8.86
C GLU A 53 3.93 5.17 7.70
N LEU A 54 3.27 6.03 6.92
CA LEU A 54 3.94 6.71 5.81
C LEU A 54 5.08 7.59 6.30
N GLN A 55 4.89 8.30 7.41
CA GLN A 55 5.93 9.14 7.97
C GLN A 55 7.08 8.29 8.51
N GLU A 56 6.77 7.23 9.24
CA GLU A 56 7.79 6.39 9.87
C GLU A 56 8.59 5.56 8.86
N GLU A 57 7.90 4.92 7.91
CA GLU A 57 8.55 3.97 7.00
C GLU A 57 9.09 4.59 5.73
N VAL A 58 8.43 5.61 5.20
CA VAL A 58 8.74 6.13 3.86
C VAL A 58 9.12 7.60 3.90
N GLY A 59 8.96 8.27 5.04
CA GLY A 59 9.29 9.68 5.18
C GLY A 59 8.40 10.61 4.37
N LEU A 60 7.19 10.18 4.03
CA LEU A 60 6.25 10.97 3.25
C LEU A 60 5.18 11.58 4.15
N ALA A 61 4.91 12.87 3.94
CA ALA A 61 3.80 13.54 4.59
C ALA A 61 2.53 13.33 3.76
N ALA A 62 1.52 12.73 4.39
CA ALA A 62 0.25 12.48 3.72
C ALA A 62 -0.61 13.75 3.74
N GLY A 63 -1.09 14.16 2.56
CA GLY A 63 -2.07 15.21 2.41
C GLY A 63 -3.48 14.63 2.45
N THR A 64 -4.24 14.81 1.36
CA THR A 64 -5.61 14.30 1.27
C THR A 64 -5.62 12.78 1.17
N LEU A 65 -6.51 12.16 1.95
CA LEU A 65 -6.78 10.72 1.89
C LEU A 65 -8.18 10.50 1.35
N ARG A 66 -8.32 9.54 0.42
CA ARG A 66 -9.63 9.13 -0.08
C ARG A 66 -9.77 7.62 0.12
N GLY A 67 -10.72 7.21 0.96
CA GLY A 67 -10.95 5.79 1.24
C GLY A 67 -11.43 5.04 0.01
N LEU A 68 -10.87 3.86 -0.19
CA LEU A 68 -11.30 2.89 -1.20
C LEU A 68 -12.02 1.75 -0.50
N PRO A 69 -12.75 0.89 -1.24
CA PRO A 69 -13.45 -0.23 -0.61
C PRO A 69 -12.51 -1.12 0.20
N ILE A 70 -12.96 -1.49 1.40
CA ILE A 70 -12.23 -2.40 2.27
C ILE A 70 -12.26 -3.80 1.67
N LEU A 71 -11.10 -4.47 1.69
CA LEU A 71 -10.94 -5.83 1.18
C LEU A 71 -10.54 -6.76 2.31
N GLU A 72 -11.05 -8.00 2.25
CA GLU A 72 -10.68 -9.02 3.22
C GLU A 72 -10.05 -10.20 2.51
N HIS A 73 -9.00 -10.75 3.13
CA HIS A 73 -8.36 -11.96 2.65
C HIS A 73 -8.10 -12.90 3.81
N VAL A 74 -8.48 -14.17 3.63
CA VAL A 74 -8.34 -15.20 4.67
C VAL A 74 -7.07 -16.01 4.39
N TYR A 75 -6.12 -15.94 5.32
CA TYR A 75 -4.97 -16.83 5.35
C TYR A 75 -5.27 -18.01 6.29
N PRO A 76 -4.49 -19.08 6.27
CA PRO A 76 -4.78 -20.24 7.12
C PRO A 76 -4.91 -19.93 8.61
N ASP A 77 -4.16 -18.95 9.11
CA ASP A 77 -4.07 -18.63 10.54
C ASP A 77 -4.74 -17.31 10.91
N GLN A 78 -5.12 -16.49 9.94
CA GLN A 78 -5.70 -15.17 10.23
C GLN A 78 -6.46 -14.61 9.03
N LYS A 79 -7.31 -13.64 9.31
CA LYS A 79 -7.99 -12.84 8.32
C LYS A 79 -7.37 -11.46 8.28
N VAL A 80 -6.99 -10.99 7.11
CA VAL A 80 -6.45 -9.63 6.93
C VAL A 80 -7.53 -8.76 6.31
N ARG A 81 -7.80 -7.63 6.97
CA ARG A 81 -8.72 -6.63 6.45
C ARG A 81 -7.90 -5.42 6.01
N LEU A 82 -7.90 -5.17 4.69
CA LEU A 82 -7.15 -4.05 4.12
C LEU A 82 -8.04 -2.83 4.04
N HIS A 83 -7.54 -1.72 4.58
CA HIS A 83 -8.16 -0.41 4.49
C HIS A 83 -7.33 0.45 3.54
N PRO A 84 -7.65 0.45 2.24
CA PRO A 84 -6.84 1.18 1.27
C PRO A 84 -7.32 2.62 1.15
N PHE A 85 -6.35 3.52 0.95
CA PHE A 85 -6.62 4.94 0.73
C PHE A 85 -5.78 5.43 -0.43
N GLU A 86 -6.38 6.18 -1.34
CA GLU A 86 -5.64 6.99 -2.28
C GLU A 86 -5.08 8.18 -1.54
N VAL A 87 -3.78 8.41 -1.65
CA VAL A 87 -3.08 9.40 -0.83
C VAL A 87 -2.31 10.36 -1.72
N GLN A 88 -2.54 11.65 -1.51
CA GLN A 88 -1.66 12.67 -2.06
C GLN A 88 -0.52 12.89 -1.09
N VAL A 89 0.71 12.80 -1.58
CA VAL A 89 1.90 12.96 -0.75
C VAL A 89 2.76 14.08 -1.29
N SER A 90 3.60 14.63 -0.42
CA SER A 90 4.62 15.59 -0.81
C SER A 90 5.98 15.08 -0.38
N GLY A 91 7.00 15.44 -1.16
CA GLY A 91 8.36 15.01 -0.92
C GLY A 91 8.74 13.76 -1.70
N GLU A 92 9.96 13.32 -1.49
CA GLU A 92 10.49 12.11 -2.11
C GLU A 92 10.56 11.00 -1.08
N PRO A 93 10.29 9.73 -1.50
CA PRO A 93 10.37 8.61 -0.58
C PRO A 93 11.75 8.47 0.04
N ARG A 94 11.77 8.14 1.34
CA ARG A 94 12.97 7.78 2.07
C ARG A 94 12.68 6.52 2.86
N THR A 95 13.25 5.42 2.43
CA THR A 95 13.08 4.12 3.09
C THR A 95 14.36 3.32 2.96
N ALA A 96 14.63 2.49 3.96
CA ALA A 96 15.76 1.57 3.94
C ALA A 96 15.53 0.38 3.03
N LEU A 97 14.29 0.16 2.58
CA LEU A 97 13.94 -0.96 1.72
C LEU A 97 14.08 -0.58 0.25
N ALA A 98 14.21 -1.59 -0.61
CA ALA A 98 14.10 -1.38 -2.05
C ALA A 98 12.70 -0.87 -2.38
N TRP A 99 12.59 0.06 -3.34
CA TRP A 99 11.32 0.65 -3.71
C TRP A 99 11.35 1.08 -5.17
N GLY A 100 10.18 1.36 -5.71
CA GLY A 100 10.07 1.86 -7.08
C GLY A 100 8.64 2.23 -7.45
N TRP A 101 8.49 2.67 -8.68
CA TRP A 101 7.21 3.07 -9.27
C TRP A 101 6.85 2.06 -10.35
N PHE A 102 5.66 1.48 -10.25
CA PHE A 102 5.23 0.39 -11.13
C PHE A 102 3.81 0.65 -11.63
N THR A 103 3.56 0.33 -12.89
CA THR A 103 2.17 0.29 -13.36
C THR A 103 1.47 -0.86 -12.65
N PRO A 104 0.11 -0.85 -12.56
CA PRO A 104 -0.60 -2.00 -11.97
C PRO A 104 -0.23 -3.33 -12.64
N GLU A 105 -0.07 -3.35 -13.95
CA GLU A 105 0.32 -4.55 -14.69
C GLU A 105 1.71 -5.03 -14.29
N GLU A 106 2.66 -4.12 -14.17
CA GLU A 106 4.00 -4.45 -13.71
C GLU A 106 3.97 -4.98 -12.27
N ALA A 107 3.20 -4.33 -11.41
CA ALA A 107 3.07 -4.73 -10.01
C ALA A 107 2.53 -6.16 -9.87
N LEU A 108 1.55 -6.52 -10.70
CA LEU A 108 0.94 -7.85 -10.68
C LEU A 108 1.91 -8.97 -11.09
N ARG A 109 3.01 -8.62 -11.78
CA ARG A 109 4.05 -9.58 -12.16
C ARG A 109 5.11 -9.76 -11.07
N LEU A 110 5.12 -8.90 -10.06
CA LEU A 110 6.06 -9.01 -8.95
C LEU A 110 5.55 -10.03 -7.93
N PRO A 111 6.44 -10.59 -7.10
CA PRO A 111 5.97 -11.37 -5.95
C PRO A 111 5.31 -10.43 -4.95
N ILE A 112 3.99 -10.51 -4.86
CA ILE A 112 3.17 -9.66 -3.99
C ILE A 112 2.37 -10.53 -3.02
N PRO A 113 2.01 -10.02 -1.82
CA PRO A 113 1.11 -10.75 -0.93
C PRO A 113 -0.26 -10.95 -1.59
N GLU A 114 -0.87 -12.12 -1.36
CA GLU A 114 -2.18 -12.43 -1.94
C GLU A 114 -3.24 -11.40 -1.56
N ALA A 115 -3.17 -10.87 -0.33
CA ALA A 115 -4.11 -9.85 0.11
C ALA A 115 -4.08 -8.58 -0.77
N ASN A 116 -2.94 -8.27 -1.39
CA ASN A 116 -2.79 -7.09 -2.24
C ASN A 116 -3.25 -7.33 -3.68
N ARG A 117 -3.31 -8.58 -4.13
CA ARG A 117 -3.59 -8.89 -5.55
C ARG A 117 -4.93 -8.36 -6.02
N ALA A 118 -6.00 -8.63 -5.28
CA ALA A 118 -7.34 -8.18 -5.66
C ALA A 118 -7.41 -6.66 -5.74
N LEU A 119 -6.76 -5.97 -4.82
CA LEU A 119 -6.71 -4.52 -4.84
C LEU A 119 -5.98 -4.01 -6.09
N LEU A 120 -4.80 -4.55 -6.38
CA LEU A 120 -4.01 -4.14 -7.55
C LEU A 120 -4.77 -4.37 -8.85
N GLU A 121 -5.53 -5.45 -8.94
CA GLU A 121 -6.35 -5.76 -10.12
C GLU A 121 -7.47 -4.73 -10.34
N ALA A 122 -7.97 -4.13 -9.25
CA ALA A 122 -9.05 -3.15 -9.29
C ALA A 122 -8.57 -1.72 -9.48
N LEU A 123 -7.30 -1.44 -9.23
CA LEU A 123 -6.79 -0.07 -9.26
C LEU A 123 -6.68 0.50 -10.66
N ARG A 124 -7.06 1.77 -10.80
CA ARG A 124 -6.91 2.56 -12.01
C ARG A 124 -6.38 3.93 -11.61
N PRO A 125 -5.53 4.57 -12.43
CA PRO A 125 -5.07 5.93 -12.14
C PRO A 125 -6.26 6.88 -11.99
N PRO A 126 -6.18 7.83 -11.05
CA PRO A 126 -7.27 8.80 -10.89
C PRO A 126 -7.35 9.74 -12.08
N ALA A 127 -8.55 10.30 -12.31
CA ALA A 127 -8.75 11.30 -13.35
C ALA A 127 -7.82 12.48 -13.08
N GLY A 128 -7.12 12.95 -14.11
CA GLY A 128 -6.15 14.04 -13.98
C GLY A 128 -4.71 13.58 -13.77
N ASP A 129 -4.48 12.27 -13.57
CA ASP A 129 -3.13 11.74 -13.57
C ASP A 129 -2.53 11.92 -14.97
N PRO A 130 -1.30 12.44 -15.11
CA PRO A 130 -0.70 12.67 -16.42
C PRO A 130 -0.70 11.46 -17.35
N ALA A 131 -0.65 10.24 -16.81
CA ALA A 131 -0.68 9.01 -17.60
C ALA A 131 -2.02 8.81 -18.32
N ASP A 132 -3.11 9.36 -17.78
CA ASP A 132 -4.45 9.22 -18.38
C ASP A 132 -4.59 10.03 -19.67
N THR A 133 -3.72 10.99 -19.91
CA THR A 133 -3.78 11.87 -21.08
C THR A 133 -2.88 11.40 -22.23
N LEU A 134 -2.14 10.35 -21.99
CA LEU A 134 -1.25 9.76 -22.97
C LEU A 134 -1.95 8.62 -23.71
#